data_a1639032b7217a3d16cfc6bca39698b2
#
_entry.id   a1639032b7217a3d16cfc6bca39698b2
#
_cell.length_a   1.000
_cell.length_b   1.000
_cell.length_c   1.000
_cell.angle_alpha   90.00
_cell.angle_beta   90.00
_cell.angle_gamma   90.00
#
_symmetry.space_group_name_H-M   'P 1'
#
loop_
_entity.id
_entity.type
_entity.pdbx_description
1 polymer ?
#
loop_
_entity_poly.entity_id
_entity_poly.type
_entity_poly.pdbx_seq_one_letter_code
_entity_poly.pdbx_strand_id
1 'polypeptide(L)'
;MGKKKKKVITKIIIWFIVLLVLAVIGLIAWKVWLPMIQAEITVTYDTYTATTGTISNSLSFSGSVSVINSGYTTASKSGTVRALYVKDGDVVEEGDKIARLNNGETVKAAISGTINDVLVEEGSNVNAGGQIVQIVDFSKMKVTMRVDEYDISSVYVGQACTVTFTALEKSFPSEITHINSLSQSSGSVAYYQVTATVEVTPEVLPGMQVTISIPQEQAVDAVILKMDALSFGRDNAAYVYQMDEEGNMVQVPVEVGVDNGNYIEIKSGLKAGDTVYVEVEEEVTASTGLAGLISSLTGGNRTNIRGGAGGFDFSSMGGFSGGGSSGRSGGGMGGFGGGGSR
;
A
#
# COMPACT_ATOMS: atom_id res chain seq x y z
N MET A 1 48.45 -60.05 60.65
CA MET A 1 48.84 -59.19 59.51
C MET A 1 47.79 -59.15 58.37
N GLY A 2 46.61 -59.66 58.53
CA GLY A 2 45.59 -59.86 57.44
C GLY A 2 44.56 -58.74 57.24
N LYS A 3 44.22 -57.94 58.27
CA LYS A 3 43.11 -56.98 58.18
C LYS A 3 43.43 -55.65 57.48
N LYS A 4 44.70 -55.17 57.46
CA LYS A 4 45.10 -53.94 56.77
C LYS A 4 45.17 -54.13 55.24
N LYS A 5 45.61 -55.32 54.74
CA LYS A 5 45.68 -55.58 53.27
C LYS A 5 44.28 -55.69 52.64
N LYS A 6 43.26 -56.24 53.33
CA LYS A 6 41.87 -56.30 52.80
C LYS A 6 41.26 -54.93 52.62
N LYS A 7 41.49 -53.95 53.51
CA LYS A 7 40.96 -52.59 53.41
C LYS A 7 41.59 -51.78 52.24
N VAL A 8 42.86 -52.05 51.93
CA VAL A 8 43.55 -51.41 50.78
C VAL A 8 43.03 -51.97 49.46
N ILE A 9 42.86 -53.29 49.37
CA ILE A 9 42.32 -53.95 48.15
C ILE A 9 40.87 -53.49 47.87
N THR A 10 40.04 -53.37 48.94
CA THR A 10 38.65 -52.88 48.78
C THR A 10 38.61 -51.43 48.29
N LYS A 11 39.49 -50.55 48.74
CA LYS A 11 39.59 -49.17 48.26
C LYS A 11 40.06 -49.10 46.80
N ILE A 12 41.00 -49.96 46.39
CA ILE A 12 41.46 -50.04 44.99
C ILE A 12 40.30 -50.52 44.08
N ILE A 13 39.54 -51.52 44.47
CA ILE A 13 38.40 -52.01 43.75
C ILE A 13 37.32 -50.94 43.60
N ILE A 14 37.00 -50.22 44.68
CA ILE A 14 36.03 -49.10 44.62
C ILE A 14 36.51 -47.99 43.66
N TRP A 15 37.81 -47.67 43.70
CA TRP A 15 38.40 -46.68 42.78
C TRP A 15 38.31 -47.11 41.32
N PHE A 16 38.53 -48.42 41.05
CA PHE A 16 38.44 -48.99 39.69
C PHE A 16 36.98 -48.98 39.18
N ILE A 17 36.00 -49.26 40.07
CA ILE A 17 34.58 -49.21 39.74
C ILE A 17 34.17 -47.77 39.43
N VAL A 18 34.63 -46.78 40.21
CA VAL A 18 34.34 -45.36 39.96
C VAL A 18 34.94 -44.93 38.64
N LEU A 19 36.15 -45.34 38.30
CA LEU A 19 36.81 -45.00 37.03
C LEU A 19 36.08 -45.63 35.83
N LEU A 20 35.59 -46.87 35.98
CA LEU A 20 34.80 -47.56 34.96
C LEU A 20 33.44 -46.92 34.74
N VAL A 21 32.78 -46.48 35.82
CA VAL A 21 31.51 -45.71 35.72
C VAL A 21 31.74 -44.38 35.03
N LEU A 22 32.80 -43.63 35.35
CA LEU A 22 33.13 -42.39 34.68
C LEU A 22 33.48 -42.59 33.17
N ALA A 23 34.16 -43.69 32.85
CA ALA A 23 34.42 -44.03 31.44
C ALA A 23 33.13 -44.38 30.67
N VAL A 24 32.20 -45.10 31.28
CA VAL A 24 30.89 -45.39 30.69
C VAL A 24 30.05 -44.10 30.50
N ILE A 25 30.04 -43.21 31.51
CA ILE A 25 29.37 -41.90 31.40
C ILE A 25 30.02 -41.06 30.31
N GLY A 26 31.35 -41.06 30.17
CA GLY A 26 32.07 -40.39 29.11
C GLY A 26 31.74 -40.91 27.71
N LEU A 27 31.64 -42.25 27.56
CA LEU A 27 31.22 -42.89 26.32
C LEU A 27 29.75 -42.63 25.96
N ILE A 28 28.87 -42.59 26.95
CA ILE A 28 27.47 -42.20 26.72
C ILE A 28 27.36 -40.72 26.34
N ALA A 29 28.08 -39.85 27.04
CA ALA A 29 28.16 -38.45 26.71
C ALA A 29 28.72 -38.21 25.29
N TRP A 30 29.75 -38.94 24.90
CA TRP A 30 30.32 -38.87 23.55
C TRP A 30 29.30 -39.31 22.49
N LYS A 31 28.62 -40.46 22.68
CA LYS A 31 27.65 -41.00 21.72
C LYS A 31 26.37 -40.17 21.63
N VAL A 32 26.00 -39.48 22.71
CA VAL A 32 24.76 -38.67 22.74
C VAL A 32 25.04 -37.22 22.37
N TRP A 33 26.24 -36.68 22.71
CA TRP A 33 26.56 -35.26 22.50
C TRP A 33 27.16 -34.97 21.12
N LEU A 34 27.91 -35.95 20.53
CA LEU A 34 28.47 -35.74 19.18
C LEU A 34 27.43 -35.59 18.06
N PRO A 35 26.34 -36.38 18.00
CA PRO A 35 25.29 -36.17 17.01
C PRO A 35 24.42 -34.94 17.30
N MET A 36 24.41 -34.44 18.53
CA MET A 36 23.66 -33.21 18.86
C MET A 36 24.34 -31.92 18.37
N ILE A 37 25.64 -31.98 18.06
CA ILE A 37 26.42 -30.85 17.54
C ILE A 37 26.35 -30.78 16.01
N GLN A 38 26.01 -31.87 15.35
CA GLN A 38 25.74 -31.94 13.91
C GLN A 38 24.23 -31.70 13.67
N ALA A 39 23.75 -30.50 13.92
CA ALA A 39 22.52 -30.05 13.27
C ALA A 39 22.88 -29.89 11.78
N GLU A 40 22.51 -30.87 10.97
CA GLU A 40 22.49 -30.68 9.52
C GLU A 40 21.50 -29.55 9.26
N ILE A 41 22.03 -28.39 8.83
CA ILE A 41 21.22 -27.32 8.26
C ILE A 41 20.66 -27.90 6.96
N THR A 42 19.43 -28.38 7.01
CA THR A 42 18.73 -28.81 5.81
C THR A 42 18.33 -27.54 5.08
N VAL A 43 19.12 -27.14 4.11
CA VAL A 43 18.78 -26.03 3.22
C VAL A 43 17.63 -26.52 2.35
N THR A 44 16.46 -25.89 2.52
CA THR A 44 15.28 -26.14 1.68
C THR A 44 15.27 -25.07 0.60
N TYR A 45 15.02 -25.48 -0.63
CA TYR A 45 14.93 -24.57 -1.78
C TYR A 45 13.50 -24.47 -2.26
N ASP A 46 12.98 -23.26 -2.35
CA ASP A 46 11.77 -22.98 -3.10
C ASP A 46 12.10 -22.85 -4.58
N THR A 47 11.18 -23.30 -5.43
CA THR A 47 11.35 -23.27 -6.88
C THR A 47 10.37 -22.31 -7.54
N TYR A 48 10.88 -21.50 -8.45
CA TYR A 48 10.10 -20.59 -9.28
C TYR A 48 10.43 -20.87 -10.74
N THR A 49 9.41 -20.70 -11.60
CA THR A 49 9.60 -20.90 -13.05
C THR A 49 9.44 -19.58 -13.77
N ALA A 50 10.40 -19.23 -14.59
CA ALA A 50 10.30 -18.09 -15.49
C ALA A 50 9.23 -18.36 -16.56
N THR A 51 8.31 -17.41 -16.75
CA THR A 51 7.20 -17.56 -17.69
C THR A 51 7.18 -16.40 -18.68
N THR A 52 6.55 -16.60 -19.84
CA THR A 52 6.30 -15.49 -20.77
C THR A 52 5.01 -14.77 -20.38
N GLY A 53 5.06 -13.44 -20.31
CA GLY A 53 3.90 -12.64 -19.97
C GLY A 53 4.09 -11.18 -20.31
N THR A 54 3.03 -10.41 -20.07
CA THR A 54 3.09 -8.95 -20.14
C THR A 54 3.22 -8.40 -18.72
N ILE A 55 4.20 -7.54 -18.50
CA ILE A 55 4.41 -6.83 -17.26
C ILE A 55 4.34 -5.32 -17.52
N SER A 56 3.69 -4.60 -16.64
CA SER A 56 3.64 -3.14 -16.68
C SER A 56 3.86 -2.55 -15.30
N ASN A 57 4.60 -1.48 -15.25
CA ASN A 57 4.74 -0.62 -14.09
C ASN A 57 3.73 0.52 -14.19
N SER A 58 3.17 0.95 -13.07
CA SER A 58 2.23 2.06 -13.03
C SER A 58 2.38 2.86 -11.74
N LEU A 59 2.31 4.18 -11.87
CA LEU A 59 2.16 5.07 -10.73
C LEU A 59 0.70 5.07 -10.28
N SER A 60 0.47 5.00 -8.98
CA SER A 60 -0.86 5.00 -8.37
C SER A 60 -1.03 6.20 -7.46
N PHE A 61 -2.07 7.00 -7.71
CA PHE A 61 -2.39 8.19 -6.93
C PHE A 61 -3.81 8.13 -6.40
N SER A 62 -4.03 8.68 -5.21
CA SER A 62 -5.37 8.89 -4.67
C SER A 62 -5.91 10.23 -5.15
N GLY A 63 -7.20 10.26 -5.46
CA GLY A 63 -7.87 11.46 -5.91
C GLY A 63 -9.34 11.50 -5.51
N SER A 64 -10.00 12.59 -5.87
CA SER A 64 -11.42 12.78 -5.67
C SER A 64 -12.10 13.28 -6.93
N VAL A 65 -13.38 12.97 -7.05
CA VAL A 65 -14.19 13.31 -8.21
C VAL A 65 -15.04 14.53 -7.91
N SER A 66 -15.16 15.41 -8.89
CA SER A 66 -16.05 16.58 -8.85
C SER A 66 -16.74 16.77 -10.19
N VAL A 67 -17.85 17.45 -10.20
CA VAL A 67 -18.54 17.83 -11.44
C VAL A 67 -17.72 18.85 -12.22
N ILE A 68 -17.78 18.78 -13.55
CA ILE A 68 -17.20 19.79 -14.45
C ILE A 68 -18.17 20.92 -14.63
N ASN A 69 -19.42 20.61 -14.98
CA ASN A 69 -20.45 21.55 -15.30
C ASN A 69 -21.56 21.48 -14.28
N SER A 70 -21.83 22.58 -13.63
CA SER A 70 -23.02 22.80 -12.81
C SER A 70 -23.43 24.27 -12.90
N GLY A 71 -24.72 24.52 -12.89
CA GLY A 71 -25.21 25.87 -13.00
C GLY A 71 -26.58 26.02 -12.34
N TYR A 72 -26.89 27.27 -11.96
CA TYR A 72 -28.21 27.61 -11.52
C TYR A 72 -28.98 28.29 -12.67
N THR A 73 -30.19 27.81 -12.88
CA THR A 73 -31.12 28.51 -13.74
C THR A 73 -31.82 29.59 -12.89
N THR A 74 -31.76 30.83 -13.38
CA THR A 74 -32.25 32.03 -12.64
C THR A 74 -33.36 32.72 -13.38
N ALA A 75 -34.23 33.40 -12.65
CA ALA A 75 -35.24 34.30 -13.21
C ALA A 75 -34.60 35.60 -13.70
N SER A 76 -34.90 36.03 -14.91
CA SER A 76 -34.41 37.32 -15.45
C SER A 76 -35.18 38.52 -14.88
N LYS A 77 -36.40 38.30 -14.44
CA LYS A 77 -37.30 39.34 -13.86
C LYS A 77 -37.97 38.83 -12.59
N SER A 78 -38.27 39.74 -11.69
CA SER A 78 -39.07 39.42 -10.52
C SER A 78 -40.47 38.99 -10.89
N GLY A 79 -41.00 37.98 -10.20
CA GLY A 79 -42.34 37.46 -10.44
C GLY A 79 -42.69 36.36 -9.45
N THR A 80 -43.90 35.84 -9.55
CA THR A 80 -44.37 34.65 -8.79
C THR A 80 -44.36 33.45 -9.69
N VAL A 81 -43.84 32.31 -9.21
CA VAL A 81 -43.85 31.05 -9.94
C VAL A 81 -45.30 30.59 -10.15
N ARG A 82 -45.73 30.55 -11.41
CA ARG A 82 -47.09 30.14 -11.78
C ARG A 82 -47.18 28.64 -12.03
N ALA A 83 -46.14 28.07 -12.62
CA ALA A 83 -46.06 26.64 -12.93
C ALA A 83 -44.59 26.22 -12.93
N LEU A 84 -44.35 25.02 -12.42
CA LEU A 84 -43.06 24.33 -12.46
C LEU A 84 -43.19 23.11 -13.37
N TYR A 85 -42.27 22.92 -14.31
CA TYR A 85 -42.33 21.87 -15.32
C TYR A 85 -41.40 20.72 -15.04
N VAL A 86 -40.54 20.84 -14.03
CA VAL A 86 -39.49 19.89 -13.68
C VAL A 86 -39.51 19.57 -12.19
N LYS A 87 -38.94 18.46 -11.83
CA LYS A 87 -38.69 18.01 -10.45
C LYS A 87 -37.27 17.51 -10.30
N ASP A 88 -36.85 17.28 -9.06
CA ASP A 88 -35.54 16.69 -8.74
C ASP A 88 -35.37 15.36 -9.46
N GLY A 89 -34.20 15.14 -10.08
CA GLY A 89 -33.83 13.98 -10.85
C GLY A 89 -34.23 13.99 -12.32
N ASP A 90 -35.01 14.98 -12.79
CA ASP A 90 -35.34 15.08 -14.21
C ASP A 90 -34.11 15.45 -15.05
N VAL A 91 -34.00 14.83 -16.23
CA VAL A 91 -32.97 15.18 -17.21
C VAL A 91 -33.53 16.23 -18.15
N VAL A 92 -32.76 17.29 -18.37
CA VAL A 92 -33.13 18.44 -19.21
C VAL A 92 -32.02 18.78 -20.19
N GLU A 93 -32.43 19.33 -21.35
CA GLU A 93 -31.50 19.93 -22.32
C GLU A 93 -31.48 21.45 -22.16
N GLU A 94 -30.36 22.07 -22.56
CA GLU A 94 -30.25 23.53 -22.57
C GLU A 94 -31.39 24.15 -23.37
N GLY A 95 -32.11 25.09 -22.77
CA GLY A 95 -33.25 25.75 -23.36
C GLY A 95 -34.62 25.13 -23.03
N ASP A 96 -34.66 23.99 -22.37
CA ASP A 96 -35.90 23.37 -21.90
C ASP A 96 -36.64 24.25 -20.90
N LYS A 97 -37.98 24.12 -20.87
CA LYS A 97 -38.82 24.90 -19.97
C LYS A 97 -38.74 24.37 -18.57
N ILE A 98 -38.27 25.18 -17.65
CA ILE A 98 -38.15 24.88 -16.22
C ILE A 98 -39.35 25.39 -15.43
N ALA A 99 -39.66 26.68 -15.59
CA ALA A 99 -40.76 27.33 -14.85
C ALA A 99 -41.40 28.43 -15.70
N ARG A 100 -42.63 28.78 -15.33
CA ARG A 100 -43.33 29.94 -15.87
C ARG A 100 -43.71 30.92 -14.73
N LEU A 101 -43.36 32.18 -14.91
CA LEU A 101 -43.70 33.22 -13.99
C LEU A 101 -44.99 33.93 -14.38
N ASN A 102 -45.65 34.58 -13.41
CA ASN A 102 -46.91 35.33 -13.60
C ASN A 102 -46.72 36.56 -14.51
N ASN A 103 -45.50 37.08 -14.63
CA ASN A 103 -45.13 38.20 -15.50
C ASN A 103 -45.01 37.79 -16.98
N GLY A 104 -45.28 36.51 -17.31
CA GLY A 104 -45.18 35.96 -18.68
C GLY A 104 -43.81 35.39 -19.04
N GLU A 105 -42.79 35.50 -18.19
CA GLU A 105 -41.49 34.93 -18.39
C GLU A 105 -41.55 33.38 -18.32
N THR A 106 -40.89 32.73 -19.27
CA THR A 106 -40.60 31.29 -19.23
C THR A 106 -39.12 31.14 -18.93
N VAL A 107 -38.82 30.64 -17.74
CA VAL A 107 -37.46 30.31 -17.32
C VAL A 107 -37.05 29.00 -17.99
N LYS A 108 -35.86 28.98 -18.61
CA LYS A 108 -35.34 27.86 -19.39
C LYS A 108 -34.04 27.35 -18.77
N ALA A 109 -33.76 26.07 -18.98
CA ALA A 109 -32.52 25.46 -18.55
C ALA A 109 -31.30 26.19 -19.12
N ALA A 110 -30.35 26.55 -18.26
CA ALA A 110 -29.14 27.26 -18.60
C ALA A 110 -28.06 26.34 -19.22
N ILE A 111 -28.12 25.05 -18.89
CA ILE A 111 -27.23 24.00 -19.36
C ILE A 111 -28.03 22.69 -19.47
N SER A 112 -27.52 21.73 -20.24
CA SER A 112 -28.03 20.36 -20.24
C SER A 112 -27.50 19.60 -19.02
N GLY A 113 -28.30 18.69 -18.46
CA GLY A 113 -27.93 17.90 -17.30
C GLY A 113 -29.14 17.38 -16.53
N THR A 114 -28.91 16.99 -15.28
CA THR A 114 -29.95 16.52 -14.37
C THR A 114 -30.28 17.61 -13.35
N ILE A 115 -31.56 17.82 -13.06
CA ILE A 115 -32.02 18.68 -12.00
C ILE A 115 -31.57 18.10 -10.66
N ASN A 116 -30.60 18.74 -10.01
CA ASN A 116 -30.08 18.29 -8.72
C ASN A 116 -30.97 18.79 -7.57
N ASP A 117 -31.51 19.97 -7.69
CA ASP A 117 -32.33 20.60 -6.64
C ASP A 117 -33.29 21.64 -7.26
N VAL A 118 -34.54 21.60 -6.84
CA VAL A 118 -35.55 22.58 -7.17
C VAL A 118 -35.74 23.52 -5.97
N LEU A 119 -35.29 24.77 -6.12
CA LEU A 119 -35.13 25.74 -5.05
C LEU A 119 -36.42 26.57 -4.77
N VAL A 120 -37.47 26.37 -5.57
CA VAL A 120 -38.70 27.13 -5.51
C VAL A 120 -39.92 26.23 -5.63
N GLU A 121 -41.06 26.68 -5.11
CA GLU A 121 -42.37 26.02 -5.25
C GLU A 121 -43.33 26.88 -6.08
N GLU A 122 -44.37 26.28 -6.62
CA GLU A 122 -45.45 27.04 -7.25
C GLU A 122 -46.08 28.00 -6.24
N GLY A 123 -46.25 29.25 -6.63
CA GLY A 123 -46.71 30.33 -5.74
C GLY A 123 -45.60 31.10 -5.06
N SER A 124 -44.34 30.65 -5.10
CA SER A 124 -43.21 31.39 -4.52
C SER A 124 -42.89 32.67 -5.29
N ASN A 125 -42.50 33.70 -4.57
CA ASN A 125 -41.99 34.94 -5.15
C ASN A 125 -40.49 34.83 -5.41
N VAL A 126 -40.08 35.17 -6.62
CA VAL A 126 -38.68 35.15 -7.05
C VAL A 126 -38.28 36.55 -7.50
N ASN A 127 -37.14 37.02 -7.07
CA ASN A 127 -36.53 38.24 -7.54
C ASN A 127 -35.76 38.04 -8.84
N ALA A 128 -35.47 39.11 -9.55
CA ALA A 128 -34.55 39.08 -10.69
C ALA A 128 -33.19 38.58 -10.21
N GLY A 129 -32.61 37.56 -10.91
CA GLY A 129 -31.40 36.85 -10.52
C GLY A 129 -31.64 35.74 -9.48
N GLY A 130 -32.88 35.57 -9.00
CA GLY A 130 -33.20 34.47 -8.07
C GLY A 130 -33.07 33.11 -8.71
N GLN A 131 -32.48 32.17 -7.97
CA GLN A 131 -32.23 30.78 -8.41
C GLN A 131 -33.55 29.99 -8.37
N ILE A 132 -33.81 29.23 -9.41
CA ILE A 132 -35.02 28.39 -9.58
C ILE A 132 -34.65 26.92 -9.41
N VAL A 133 -33.66 26.44 -10.15
CA VAL A 133 -33.15 25.08 -10.08
C VAL A 133 -31.64 25.07 -10.19
N GLN A 134 -31.03 24.01 -9.64
CA GLN A 134 -29.63 23.65 -9.86
C GLN A 134 -29.58 22.52 -10.87
N ILE A 135 -28.83 22.68 -11.96
CA ILE A 135 -28.59 21.66 -12.96
C ILE A 135 -27.15 21.21 -12.88
N VAL A 136 -26.92 19.91 -12.92
CA VAL A 136 -25.61 19.29 -12.85
C VAL A 136 -25.45 18.28 -13.98
N ASP A 137 -24.35 18.38 -14.72
CA ASP A 137 -23.98 17.37 -15.71
C ASP A 137 -23.14 16.28 -15.03
N PHE A 138 -23.76 15.10 -14.88
CA PHE A 138 -23.13 13.91 -14.31
C PHE A 138 -22.47 13.00 -15.36
N SER A 139 -22.51 13.32 -16.65
CA SER A 139 -21.96 12.48 -17.73
C SER A 139 -20.44 12.50 -17.75
N LYS A 140 -19.86 13.66 -17.42
CA LYS A 140 -18.41 13.87 -17.39
C LYS A 140 -18.00 14.48 -16.05
N MET A 141 -16.99 13.87 -15.45
CA MET A 141 -16.47 14.34 -14.17
C MET A 141 -14.99 14.65 -14.23
N LYS A 142 -14.60 15.57 -13.39
CA LYS A 142 -13.21 15.94 -13.16
C LYS A 142 -12.67 15.15 -11.99
N VAL A 143 -11.59 14.42 -12.22
CA VAL A 143 -10.80 13.75 -11.21
C VAL A 143 -9.62 14.65 -10.87
N THR A 144 -9.44 14.93 -9.60
CA THR A 144 -8.30 15.70 -9.11
C THR A 144 -7.45 14.83 -8.22
N MET A 145 -6.16 14.71 -8.53
CA MET A 145 -5.17 13.95 -7.78
C MET A 145 -3.99 14.83 -7.39
N ARG A 146 -3.26 14.37 -6.37
CA ARG A 146 -2.01 14.99 -5.92
C ARG A 146 -0.85 14.12 -6.34
N VAL A 147 0.08 14.72 -7.06
CA VAL A 147 1.31 14.08 -7.51
C VAL A 147 2.47 14.80 -6.84
N ASP A 148 3.36 14.07 -6.21
CA ASP A 148 4.53 14.66 -5.54
C ASP A 148 5.59 15.14 -6.52
N GLU A 149 6.60 15.86 -6.01
CA GLU A 149 7.65 16.46 -6.83
C GLU A 149 8.59 15.42 -7.47
N TYR A 150 8.63 14.19 -6.93
CA TYR A 150 9.49 13.13 -7.47
C TYR A 150 8.84 12.47 -8.69
N ASP A 151 7.51 12.33 -8.68
CA ASP A 151 6.75 11.63 -9.72
C ASP A 151 6.26 12.58 -10.84
N ILE A 152 6.13 13.90 -10.56
CA ILE A 152 5.53 14.85 -11.52
C ILE A 152 6.25 14.90 -12.86
N SER A 153 7.56 14.62 -12.89
CA SER A 153 8.35 14.59 -14.12
C SER A 153 7.94 13.45 -15.07
N SER A 154 7.30 12.42 -14.54
CA SER A 154 6.81 11.24 -15.28
C SER A 154 5.35 11.36 -15.70
N VAL A 155 4.70 12.49 -15.42
CA VAL A 155 3.29 12.75 -15.71
C VAL A 155 3.16 13.92 -16.68
N TYR A 156 2.39 13.73 -17.77
CA TYR A 156 2.20 14.76 -18.78
C TYR A 156 0.74 14.83 -19.25
N VAL A 157 0.36 15.99 -19.79
CA VAL A 157 -0.99 16.20 -20.37
C VAL A 157 -1.15 15.35 -21.62
N GLY A 158 -2.29 14.68 -21.76
CA GLY A 158 -2.56 13.71 -22.82
C GLY A 158 -2.17 12.28 -22.47
N GLN A 159 -1.60 12.04 -21.29
CA GLN A 159 -1.25 10.70 -20.85
C GLN A 159 -2.49 9.93 -20.44
N ALA A 160 -2.63 8.70 -20.99
CA ALA A 160 -3.70 7.80 -20.62
C ALA A 160 -3.56 7.33 -19.16
N CYS A 161 -4.67 7.24 -18.47
CA CYS A 161 -4.74 6.72 -17.12
C CYS A 161 -6.02 5.91 -16.90
N THR A 162 -6.06 5.14 -15.84
CA THR A 162 -7.26 4.41 -15.43
C THR A 162 -7.72 4.94 -14.09
N VAL A 163 -8.99 5.35 -14.01
CA VAL A 163 -9.63 5.82 -12.78
C VAL A 163 -10.48 4.70 -12.21
N THR A 164 -10.13 4.22 -11.02
CA THR A 164 -10.83 3.14 -10.31
C THR A 164 -11.61 3.69 -9.13
N PHE A 165 -12.90 3.46 -9.14
CA PHE A 165 -13.82 3.75 -8.04
C PHE A 165 -13.89 2.52 -7.13
N THR A 166 -13.12 2.53 -6.05
CA THR A 166 -13.01 1.39 -5.13
C THR A 166 -14.36 1.01 -4.52
N ALA A 167 -15.20 2.00 -4.21
CA ALA A 167 -16.53 1.76 -3.63
C ALA A 167 -17.53 1.09 -4.59
N LEU A 168 -17.31 1.21 -5.91
CA LEU A 168 -18.16 0.65 -6.94
C LEU A 168 -17.52 -0.56 -7.65
N GLU A 169 -16.25 -0.85 -7.35
CA GLU A 169 -15.43 -1.85 -8.03
C GLU A 169 -15.40 -1.68 -9.56
N LYS A 170 -15.47 -0.40 -10.01
CA LYS A 170 -15.49 -0.02 -11.42
C LYS A 170 -14.28 0.80 -11.80
N SER A 171 -13.75 0.53 -12.99
CA SER A 171 -12.63 1.26 -13.57
C SER A 171 -13.03 1.87 -14.91
N PHE A 172 -12.63 3.11 -15.13
CA PHE A 172 -12.91 3.85 -16.34
C PHE A 172 -11.60 4.36 -16.96
N PRO A 173 -11.44 4.23 -18.28
CA PRO A 173 -10.33 4.86 -18.98
C PRO A 173 -10.48 6.38 -18.91
N SER A 174 -9.37 7.06 -18.80
CA SER A 174 -9.31 8.50 -18.67
C SER A 174 -8.00 9.03 -19.24
N GLU A 175 -7.91 10.35 -19.34
CA GLU A 175 -6.73 11.07 -19.85
C GLU A 175 -6.44 12.26 -18.94
N ILE A 176 -5.15 12.54 -18.72
CA ILE A 176 -4.69 13.71 -17.99
C ILE A 176 -4.95 14.95 -18.83
N THR A 177 -5.79 15.85 -18.34
CA THR A 177 -6.20 17.05 -19.07
C THR A 177 -5.47 18.31 -18.63
N HIS A 178 -4.99 18.36 -17.39
CA HIS A 178 -4.32 19.55 -16.87
C HIS A 178 -3.37 19.23 -15.71
N ILE A 179 -2.24 19.93 -15.68
CA ILE A 179 -1.27 19.91 -14.59
C ILE A 179 -1.10 21.34 -14.09
N ASN A 180 -1.41 21.58 -12.81
CA ASN A 180 -1.19 22.89 -12.21
C ASN A 180 0.31 23.07 -11.93
N SER A 181 0.91 24.06 -12.56
CA SER A 181 2.34 24.35 -12.40
C SER A 181 2.70 24.98 -11.05
N LEU A 182 1.69 25.42 -10.28
CA LEU A 182 1.91 25.94 -8.93
C LEU A 182 1.83 24.80 -7.95
N SER A 183 2.96 24.50 -7.30
CA SER A 183 3.01 23.50 -6.25
C SER A 183 2.28 23.97 -4.99
N GLN A 184 1.70 23.01 -4.29
CA GLN A 184 1.18 23.20 -2.95
C GLN A 184 2.09 22.40 -2.02
N SER A 185 2.49 22.99 -0.90
CA SER A 185 3.30 22.28 0.10
C SER A 185 2.43 21.86 1.28
N SER A 186 2.61 20.63 1.73
CA SER A 186 2.06 20.13 2.97
C SER A 186 3.20 19.44 3.73
N GLY A 187 3.80 20.17 4.68
CA GLY A 187 5.00 19.70 5.36
C GLY A 187 6.26 19.90 4.52
N SER A 188 7.10 18.87 4.41
CA SER A 188 8.40 18.91 3.74
C SER A 188 8.37 18.51 2.26
N VAL A 189 7.25 18.05 1.73
CA VAL A 189 7.11 17.59 0.34
C VAL A 189 6.17 18.54 -0.43
N ALA A 190 6.60 18.96 -1.62
CA ALA A 190 5.77 19.69 -2.55
C ALA A 190 4.95 18.71 -3.40
N TYR A 191 3.72 19.06 -3.68
CA TYR A 191 2.85 18.31 -4.60
C TYR A 191 2.17 19.23 -5.60
N TYR A 192 1.86 18.66 -6.74
CA TYR A 192 1.18 19.31 -7.84
C TYR A 192 -0.22 18.74 -8.00
N GLN A 193 -1.18 19.61 -8.29
CA GLN A 193 -2.53 19.18 -8.56
C GLN A 193 -2.64 18.81 -10.06
N VAL A 194 -2.96 17.56 -10.30
CA VAL A 194 -3.17 17.01 -11.65
C VAL A 194 -4.64 16.68 -11.82
N THR A 195 -5.18 16.99 -12.98
CA THR A 195 -6.59 16.79 -13.31
C THR A 195 -6.73 15.85 -14.50
N ALA A 196 -7.62 14.89 -14.40
CA ALA A 196 -8.07 14.04 -15.47
C ALA A 196 -9.58 14.20 -15.68
N THR A 197 -10.07 13.91 -16.90
CA THR A 197 -11.50 13.93 -17.20
C THR A 197 -11.95 12.51 -17.50
N VAL A 198 -13.00 12.08 -16.83
CA VAL A 198 -13.55 10.73 -16.95
C VAL A 198 -15.02 10.78 -17.35
N GLU A 199 -15.42 9.96 -18.31
CA GLU A 199 -16.82 9.69 -18.63
C GLU A 199 -17.29 8.55 -17.73
N VAL A 200 -18.38 8.78 -17.00
CA VAL A 200 -18.82 7.88 -15.94
C VAL A 200 -20.28 7.47 -16.11
N THR A 201 -20.66 6.41 -15.43
CA THR A 201 -22.07 6.00 -15.31
C THR A 201 -22.79 6.80 -14.22
N PRO A 202 -24.13 6.88 -14.26
CA PRO A 202 -24.93 7.66 -13.28
C PRO A 202 -24.78 7.24 -11.81
N GLU A 203 -24.16 6.09 -11.54
CA GLU A 203 -23.90 5.61 -10.18
C GLU A 203 -22.73 6.35 -9.50
N VAL A 204 -21.91 7.01 -10.29
CA VAL A 204 -20.76 7.78 -9.78
C VAL A 204 -21.24 9.12 -9.27
N LEU A 205 -20.98 9.38 -8.00
CA LEU A 205 -21.37 10.64 -7.35
C LEU A 205 -20.16 11.53 -7.09
N PRO A 206 -20.31 12.85 -7.20
CA PRO A 206 -19.29 13.82 -6.81
C PRO A 206 -18.85 13.62 -5.35
N GLY A 207 -17.55 13.78 -5.09
CA GLY A 207 -16.97 13.55 -3.77
C GLY A 207 -16.47 12.14 -3.52
N MET A 208 -16.76 11.17 -4.40
CA MET A 208 -16.20 9.83 -4.29
C MET A 208 -14.68 9.87 -4.39
N GLN A 209 -14.04 9.00 -3.60
CA GLN A 209 -12.59 8.78 -3.67
C GLN A 209 -12.28 7.77 -4.77
N VAL A 210 -11.19 8.01 -5.46
CA VAL A 210 -10.72 7.17 -6.57
C VAL A 210 -9.24 6.90 -6.46
N THR A 211 -8.82 5.79 -7.06
CA THR A 211 -7.41 5.50 -7.33
C THR A 211 -7.16 5.69 -8.81
N ILE A 212 -6.15 6.48 -9.14
CA ILE A 212 -5.72 6.75 -10.51
C ILE A 212 -4.44 5.97 -10.76
N SER A 213 -4.45 5.09 -11.76
CA SER A 213 -3.29 4.33 -12.21
C SER A 213 -2.80 4.89 -13.54
N ILE A 214 -1.54 5.32 -13.58
CA ILE A 214 -0.89 5.89 -14.75
C ILE A 214 0.19 4.91 -15.18
N PRO A 215 0.00 4.17 -16.30
CA PRO A 215 1.03 3.26 -16.80
C PRO A 215 2.26 4.05 -17.22
N GLN A 216 3.45 3.51 -16.87
CA GLN A 216 4.74 4.10 -17.19
C GLN A 216 5.45 3.26 -18.24
N GLU A 217 5.90 2.10 -17.85
CA GLU A 217 6.64 1.18 -18.71
C GLU A 217 5.88 -0.13 -18.84
N GLN A 218 5.97 -0.74 -20.02
CA GLN A 218 5.36 -2.02 -20.30
C GLN A 218 6.33 -2.87 -21.12
N ALA A 219 6.49 -4.12 -20.75
CA ALA A 219 7.14 -5.14 -21.56
C ALA A 219 6.10 -6.20 -21.94
N VAL A 220 5.95 -6.41 -23.24
CA VAL A 220 5.00 -7.38 -23.82
C VAL A 220 5.77 -8.60 -24.28
N ASP A 221 5.21 -9.80 -24.07
CA ASP A 221 5.84 -11.08 -24.41
C ASP A 221 7.23 -11.25 -23.78
N ALA A 222 7.47 -10.62 -22.65
CA ALA A 222 8.72 -10.65 -21.92
C ALA A 222 8.82 -11.91 -21.04
N VAL A 223 10.04 -12.34 -20.76
CA VAL A 223 10.29 -13.35 -19.73
C VAL A 223 10.12 -12.67 -18.38
N ILE A 224 9.18 -13.15 -17.57
CA ILE A 224 8.89 -12.61 -16.24
C ILE A 224 9.21 -13.64 -15.16
N LEU A 225 9.74 -13.15 -14.06
CA LEU A 225 10.09 -13.96 -12.88
C LEU A 225 9.48 -13.29 -11.64
N LYS A 226 9.08 -14.08 -10.64
CA LYS A 226 8.71 -13.52 -9.33
C LYS A 226 9.90 -12.78 -8.72
N MET A 227 9.66 -11.61 -8.14
CA MET A 227 10.72 -10.81 -7.52
C MET A 227 11.40 -11.52 -6.37
N ASP A 228 10.68 -12.36 -5.63
CA ASP A 228 11.20 -13.20 -4.54
C ASP A 228 12.26 -14.21 -5.00
N ALA A 229 12.30 -14.53 -6.29
CA ALA A 229 13.25 -15.45 -6.89
C ALA A 229 14.57 -14.81 -7.33
N LEU A 230 14.68 -13.49 -7.17
CA LEU A 230 15.85 -12.72 -7.58
C LEU A 230 16.75 -12.44 -6.38
N SER A 231 18.05 -12.55 -6.58
CA SER A 231 19.06 -12.18 -5.60
C SER A 231 19.95 -11.06 -6.11
N PHE A 232 20.49 -10.24 -5.20
CA PHE A 232 21.38 -9.13 -5.55
C PHE A 232 22.75 -9.32 -4.92
N GLY A 233 23.79 -9.13 -5.71
CA GLY A 233 25.18 -9.11 -5.26
C GLY A 233 25.54 -7.82 -4.50
N ARG A 234 26.75 -7.79 -3.96
CA ARG A 234 27.28 -6.60 -3.26
C ARG A 234 27.43 -5.37 -4.16
N ASP A 235 27.56 -5.58 -5.43
CA ASP A 235 27.63 -4.60 -6.52
C ASP A 235 26.26 -4.23 -7.11
N ASN A 236 25.17 -4.71 -6.46
CA ASN A 236 23.80 -4.58 -6.91
C ASN A 236 23.51 -5.29 -8.25
N ALA A 237 24.38 -6.18 -8.70
CA ALA A 237 24.12 -7.02 -9.85
C ALA A 237 23.08 -8.10 -9.52
N ALA A 238 22.06 -8.22 -10.37
CA ALA A 238 21.00 -9.22 -10.20
C ALA A 238 21.47 -10.58 -10.68
N TYR A 239 21.14 -11.63 -9.94
CA TYR A 239 21.40 -13.01 -10.32
C TYR A 239 20.31 -13.93 -9.76
N VAL A 240 20.25 -15.13 -10.33
CA VAL A 240 19.39 -16.22 -9.86
C VAL A 240 20.22 -17.47 -9.62
N TYR A 241 19.69 -18.40 -8.85
CA TYR A 241 20.29 -19.71 -8.71
C TYR A 241 19.61 -20.71 -9.64
N GLN A 242 20.38 -21.42 -10.42
CA GLN A 242 19.94 -22.56 -11.22
C GLN A 242 20.71 -23.82 -10.81
N MET A 243 20.17 -24.99 -11.10
CA MET A 243 20.83 -26.25 -10.89
C MET A 243 21.52 -26.69 -12.20
N ASP A 244 22.80 -26.97 -12.15
CA ASP A 244 23.55 -27.52 -13.31
C ASP A 244 23.23 -28.99 -13.56
N GLU A 245 23.80 -29.58 -14.62
CA GLU A 245 23.59 -31.00 -14.99
C GLU A 245 24.13 -31.96 -13.93
N GLU A 246 25.09 -31.51 -13.10
CA GLU A 246 25.69 -32.29 -12.02
C GLU A 246 24.89 -32.14 -10.70
N GLY A 247 23.88 -31.29 -10.65
CA GLY A 247 23.04 -31.05 -9.48
C GLY A 247 23.58 -30.00 -8.49
N ASN A 248 24.56 -29.19 -8.92
CA ASN A 248 25.10 -28.09 -8.10
C ASN A 248 24.34 -26.78 -8.36
N MET A 249 24.24 -25.98 -7.33
CA MET A 249 23.66 -24.63 -7.44
C MET A 249 24.68 -23.67 -8.04
N VAL A 250 24.35 -23.09 -9.18
CA VAL A 250 25.15 -22.08 -9.88
C VAL A 250 24.44 -20.74 -9.92
N GLN A 251 25.21 -19.68 -9.76
CA GLN A 251 24.71 -18.31 -9.90
C GLN A 251 24.71 -17.93 -11.38
N VAL A 252 23.55 -17.56 -11.90
CA VAL A 252 23.38 -17.08 -13.27
C VAL A 252 23.08 -15.59 -13.21
N PRO A 253 23.97 -14.73 -13.74
CA PRO A 253 23.71 -13.30 -13.80
C PRO A 253 22.55 -13.04 -14.76
N VAL A 254 21.66 -12.13 -14.37
CA VAL A 254 20.50 -11.74 -15.18
C VAL A 254 20.46 -10.23 -15.34
N GLU A 255 19.98 -9.80 -16.50
CA GLU A 255 19.66 -8.41 -16.75
C GLU A 255 18.15 -8.20 -16.57
N VAL A 256 17.79 -7.30 -15.69
CA VAL A 256 16.40 -7.02 -15.33
C VAL A 256 15.86 -5.80 -16.07
N GLY A 257 14.55 -5.74 -16.20
CA GLY A 257 13.84 -4.64 -16.84
C GLY A 257 12.72 -4.09 -15.97
N VAL A 258 11.52 -4.00 -16.56
CA VAL A 258 10.32 -3.48 -15.89
C VAL A 258 9.96 -4.38 -14.70
N ASP A 259 9.65 -3.76 -13.56
CA ASP A 259 9.10 -4.45 -12.39
C ASP A 259 7.76 -3.82 -11.94
N ASN A 260 6.91 -4.61 -11.30
CA ASN A 260 5.63 -4.16 -10.73
C ASN A 260 5.50 -4.46 -9.23
N GLY A 261 6.63 -4.74 -8.57
CA GLY A 261 6.70 -5.09 -7.15
C GLY A 261 6.43 -6.58 -6.83
N ASN A 262 5.81 -7.34 -7.74
CA ASN A 262 5.57 -8.79 -7.59
C ASN A 262 6.38 -9.62 -8.58
N TYR A 263 6.46 -9.14 -9.81
CA TYR A 263 7.19 -9.75 -10.92
C TYR A 263 8.18 -8.74 -11.50
N ILE A 264 9.21 -9.26 -12.14
CA ILE A 264 10.22 -8.49 -12.81
C ILE A 264 10.49 -9.09 -14.20
N GLU A 265 10.69 -8.22 -15.19
CA GLU A 265 11.14 -8.60 -16.51
C GLU A 265 12.60 -9.05 -16.47
N ILE A 266 12.91 -10.16 -17.14
CA ILE A 266 14.26 -10.63 -17.36
C ILE A 266 14.61 -10.42 -18.85
N LYS A 267 15.47 -9.44 -19.12
CA LYS A 267 15.91 -9.10 -20.49
C LYS A 267 16.89 -10.11 -21.04
N SER A 268 17.77 -10.64 -20.16
CA SER A 268 18.77 -11.63 -20.53
C SER A 268 19.16 -12.50 -19.33
N GLY A 269 19.71 -13.69 -19.60
CA GLY A 269 20.19 -14.63 -18.58
C GLY A 269 19.24 -15.80 -18.31
N LEU A 270 17.92 -15.66 -18.60
CA LEU A 270 16.93 -16.73 -18.45
C LEU A 270 16.06 -16.85 -19.70
N LYS A 271 15.47 -18.03 -19.87
CA LYS A 271 14.43 -18.31 -20.87
C LYS A 271 13.12 -18.70 -20.18
N ALA A 272 12.02 -18.51 -20.89
CA ALA A 272 10.74 -19.04 -20.44
C ALA A 272 10.80 -20.57 -20.27
N GLY A 273 10.35 -21.05 -19.13
CA GLY A 273 10.42 -22.45 -18.72
C GLY A 273 11.61 -22.78 -17.83
N ASP A 274 12.60 -21.91 -17.69
CA ASP A 274 13.72 -22.13 -16.78
C ASP A 274 13.26 -22.12 -15.33
N THR A 275 13.78 -23.06 -14.54
CA THR A 275 13.51 -23.16 -13.11
C THR A 275 14.63 -22.48 -12.33
N VAL A 276 14.26 -21.64 -11.39
CA VAL A 276 15.16 -20.95 -10.46
C VAL A 276 14.88 -21.41 -9.05
N TYR A 277 15.91 -21.41 -8.22
CA TYR A 277 15.90 -21.91 -6.86
C TYR A 277 16.19 -20.75 -5.90
N VAL A 278 15.48 -20.71 -4.79
CA VAL A 278 15.71 -19.74 -3.72
C VAL A 278 15.98 -20.51 -2.45
N GLU A 279 17.07 -20.17 -1.79
CA GLU A 279 17.42 -20.76 -0.50
C GLU A 279 16.46 -20.21 0.57
N VAL A 280 15.71 -21.11 1.20
CA VAL A 280 14.84 -20.78 2.34
C VAL A 280 15.51 -21.34 3.58
N GLU A 281 16.00 -20.46 4.44
CA GLU A 281 16.44 -20.85 5.78
C GLU A 281 15.20 -21.22 6.61
N GLU A 282 14.84 -22.51 6.67
CA GLU A 282 13.95 -22.98 7.71
C GLU A 282 14.73 -22.97 9.04
N GLU A 283 14.39 -22.04 9.94
CA GLU A 283 14.75 -22.18 11.33
C GLU A 283 14.14 -23.49 11.85
N VAL A 284 14.93 -24.57 11.80
CA VAL A 284 14.58 -25.79 12.52
C VAL A 284 14.61 -25.45 13.99
N THR A 285 13.47 -25.12 14.55
CA THR A 285 13.30 -25.05 16.00
C THR A 285 13.55 -26.45 16.53
N ALA A 286 14.78 -26.73 16.93
CA ALA A 286 15.18 -27.92 17.65
C ALA A 286 14.45 -27.97 19.02
N SER A 287 13.15 -28.30 18.97
CA SER A 287 12.32 -28.43 20.17
C SER A 287 12.36 -29.82 20.80
N THR A 288 13.30 -30.69 20.40
CA THR A 288 13.37 -32.04 20.89
C THR A 288 14.75 -32.35 21.49
N GLY A 289 15.07 -31.72 22.58
CA GLY A 289 16.28 -31.99 23.36
C GLY A 289 16.17 -31.43 24.77
N LEU A 290 17.15 -31.72 25.59
CA LEU A 290 17.27 -31.30 26.99
C LEU A 290 17.02 -29.79 27.23
N ALA A 291 17.25 -28.95 26.21
CA ALA A 291 16.93 -27.52 26.22
C ALA A 291 15.42 -27.24 26.36
N GLY A 292 14.57 -28.07 25.74
CA GLY A 292 13.11 -27.99 25.90
C GLY A 292 12.64 -28.34 27.32
N LEU A 293 13.31 -29.27 27.95
CA LEU A 293 13.06 -29.65 29.34
C LEU A 293 13.53 -28.60 30.35
N ILE A 294 14.66 -27.94 30.09
CA ILE A 294 15.20 -26.87 30.94
C ILE A 294 14.33 -25.62 30.83
N SER A 295 13.83 -25.24 29.66
CA SER A 295 12.94 -24.10 29.49
C SER A 295 11.58 -24.29 30.19
N SER A 296 11.07 -25.53 30.27
CA SER A 296 9.85 -25.83 30.98
C SER A 296 10.02 -25.80 32.50
N LEU A 297 11.26 -26.02 32.99
CA LEU A 297 11.58 -26.01 34.45
C LEU A 297 11.94 -24.62 34.98
N THR A 298 12.38 -23.69 34.12
CA THR A 298 12.83 -22.36 34.54
C THR A 298 11.80 -21.25 34.37
N GLY A 299 10.56 -21.56 33.94
CA GLY A 299 9.45 -20.59 33.96
C GLY A 299 9.69 -19.28 33.19
N GLY A 300 10.46 -19.31 32.07
CA GLY A 300 10.81 -18.14 31.30
C GLY A 300 9.65 -17.59 30.49
N ASN A 301 9.34 -16.36 30.77
CA ASN A 301 8.35 -15.50 30.14
C ASN A 301 8.50 -15.47 28.60
N ARG A 302 7.46 -15.94 27.90
CA ARG A 302 7.41 -15.93 26.43
C ARG A 302 7.17 -14.51 25.94
N THR A 303 8.22 -13.81 25.55
CA THR A 303 8.05 -12.66 24.65
C THR A 303 7.84 -13.22 23.25
N ASN A 304 6.64 -13.00 22.70
CA ASN A 304 6.31 -13.27 21.31
C ASN A 304 7.19 -12.40 20.41
N ILE A 305 8.27 -12.94 19.90
CA ILE A 305 8.97 -12.37 18.74
C ILE A 305 8.25 -12.93 17.51
N ARG A 306 7.35 -12.15 16.98
CA ARG A 306 6.68 -12.36 15.71
C ARG A 306 7.72 -12.14 14.62
N GLY A 307 8.22 -13.23 14.03
CA GLY A 307 9.07 -13.18 12.84
C GLY A 307 8.28 -12.55 11.70
N GLY A 308 8.63 -11.34 11.33
CA GLY A 308 8.18 -10.69 10.11
C GLY A 308 9.30 -10.81 9.09
N ALA A 309 8.95 -11.30 7.91
CA ALA A 309 9.78 -11.26 6.73
C ALA A 309 10.40 -9.85 6.57
N GLY A 310 11.69 -9.80 6.29
CA GLY A 310 12.46 -8.57 6.21
C GLY A 310 12.00 -7.67 5.07
N GLY A 311 11.10 -6.75 5.38
CA GLY A 311 10.91 -5.54 4.61
C GLY A 311 11.99 -4.56 5.04
N PHE A 312 12.83 -4.14 4.14
CA PHE A 312 13.77 -3.06 4.39
C PHE A 312 12.99 -1.78 4.65
N ASP A 313 12.93 -1.37 5.91
CA ASP A 313 12.37 -0.09 6.33
C ASP A 313 13.40 1.02 6.07
N PHE A 314 13.15 1.82 5.05
CA PHE A 314 13.98 2.97 4.64
C PHE A 314 13.77 4.20 5.55
N SER A 315 13.06 4.10 6.67
CA SER A 315 12.70 5.24 7.53
C SER A 315 13.70 5.56 8.64
N SER A 316 14.86 4.88 8.72
CA SER A 316 15.81 5.10 9.81
C SER A 316 17.15 5.72 9.40
N MET A 317 17.15 6.70 8.50
CA MET A 317 18.33 7.54 8.28
C MET A 317 17.98 9.02 8.43
N GLY A 318 18.03 9.53 9.65
CA GLY A 318 17.91 10.96 9.90
C GLY A 318 17.30 11.31 11.25
N GLY A 319 17.93 10.94 12.34
CA GLY A 319 17.54 11.39 13.65
C GLY A 319 18.74 11.90 14.44
N PHE A 320 19.01 13.20 14.36
CA PHE A 320 19.92 13.86 15.29
C PHE A 320 19.16 14.33 16.53
N SER A 321 19.64 13.88 17.64
CA SER A 321 19.50 14.24 19.04
C SER A 321 19.09 15.68 19.33
N GLY A 322 18.16 15.85 20.27
CA GLY A 322 17.94 17.08 21.01
C GLY A 322 17.10 16.76 22.23
N GLY A 323 17.78 16.62 23.36
CA GLY A 323 17.25 16.31 24.67
C GLY A 323 16.53 17.49 25.32
N GLY A 324 15.81 17.19 26.39
CA GLY A 324 15.51 18.21 27.39
C GLY A 324 14.13 18.12 27.97
N SER A 325 14.05 17.42 29.08
CA SER A 325 13.56 17.92 30.37
C SER A 325 12.09 18.13 30.63
N SER A 326 11.59 17.25 31.44
CA SER A 326 10.59 17.38 32.52
C SER A 326 10.14 18.80 32.92
N GLY A 327 8.85 18.98 33.11
CA GLY A 327 8.29 20.13 33.82
C GLY A 327 6.81 19.95 34.13
N ARG A 328 6.56 19.73 35.37
CA ARG A 328 5.33 19.40 36.10
C ARG A 328 4.49 20.64 36.39
N SER A 329 3.16 20.49 36.37
CA SER A 329 2.16 21.01 37.30
C SER A 329 1.79 22.51 37.31
N GLY A 330 0.48 22.72 37.42
CA GLY A 330 -0.13 23.76 38.25
C GLY A 330 -0.97 24.76 37.46
N GLY A 331 -2.23 24.68 37.46
CA GLY A 331 -3.24 25.21 38.33
C GLY A 331 -3.30 26.74 38.34
N GLY A 332 -4.49 27.32 38.12
CA GLY A 332 -4.80 28.65 38.62
C GLY A 332 -5.65 29.51 37.66
N MET A 333 -6.87 29.52 37.89
CA MET A 333 -7.93 30.51 38.02
C MET A 333 -7.59 32.01 37.86
N GLY A 334 -8.55 32.73 37.30
CA GLY A 334 -8.78 34.18 37.48
C GLY A 334 -8.58 34.92 36.16
N GLY A 335 -9.52 35.62 35.55
CA GLY A 335 -10.60 36.36 36.12
C GLY A 335 -10.44 37.83 35.74
N PHE A 336 -11.51 38.46 35.19
CA PHE A 336 -11.71 39.87 35.01
C PHE A 336 -10.85 40.62 33.95
N GLY A 337 -11.32 41.35 33.00
CA GLY A 337 -12.33 42.39 33.00
C GLY A 337 -11.92 43.45 31.99
N GLY A 338 -12.85 43.93 31.22
CA GLY A 338 -13.21 45.30 31.12
C GLY A 338 -12.56 46.19 30.05
N GLY A 339 -13.34 46.68 29.17
CA GLY A 339 -13.36 48.11 28.82
C GLY A 339 -12.58 48.52 27.58
N GLY A 340 -13.21 48.84 26.46
CA GLY A 340 -13.60 50.18 26.26
C GLY A 340 -12.95 50.85 25.06
N SER A 341 -13.77 51.18 24.10
CA SER A 341 -13.76 52.41 23.29
C SER A 341 -12.49 52.86 22.54
N ARG A 342 -12.46 52.79 21.27
CA ARG A 342 -12.69 53.93 20.35
C ARG A 342 -12.70 53.40 18.90
#